data_d0c5f126c9da617f7f8f464a4a778c1c
#
_entry.id   d0c5f126c9da617f7f8f464a4a778c1c
#
_cell.length_a   1.000
_cell.length_b   1.000
_cell.length_c   1.000
_cell.angle_alpha   90.00
_cell.angle_beta   90.00
_cell.angle_gamma   90.00
#
_symmetry.space_group_name_H-M   'P 1'
#
loop_
_entity.id
_entity.type
_entity.pdbx_description
1 polymer ?
#
loop_
_entity_poly.entity_id
_entity_poly.type
_entity_poly.pdbx_seq_one_letter_code
_entity_poly.pdbx_strand_id
1 'polypeptide(L)'
;MDIDNLVGRTVAGYHLAKHIGEGGTATVYCAEHPDRGPAAVKILRSRLAADPIAIKRFLREAEYGSRVSHPNIVRTYDFGETDGLHYLALEWAQGEPLAEFVNRSGKLAPPLVAMIVEQLSSALTVAHRKGIIHRDLKPANIMYDPVERTAKLLDFGIARDSELNPEERLTRAGFFVGTLQYVAPETLSGELVSEQADVYSLATITYFLLSQTLPFAGKSPRELFQQLLTQPPIPLNQAVKGLRFPSAVEEAVMRGLERDLTRRFKTVDEFSEAFCTAVRNERAEKGGFLASFFRKSRR
;
A
#
# COMPACT_ATOMS: atom_id res chain seq x y z
N MET A 1 36.16 -2.32 0.32
CA MET A 1 35.16 -1.52 -0.41
C MET A 1 33.82 -2.17 -0.13
N ASP A 2 32.85 -1.40 0.31
CA ASP A 2 31.51 -1.89 0.57
C ASP A 2 30.88 -2.23 -0.80
N ILE A 3 30.73 -3.52 -1.08
CA ILE A 3 30.28 -4.04 -2.40
C ILE A 3 28.86 -3.56 -2.72
N ASP A 4 28.13 -3.12 -1.72
CA ASP A 4 26.75 -2.63 -1.85
C ASP A 4 26.64 -1.09 -2.01
N ASN A 5 27.74 -0.33 -1.92
CA ASN A 5 27.71 1.12 -2.15
C ASN A 5 28.05 1.46 -3.62
N LEU A 6 27.01 1.68 -4.41
CA LEU A 6 27.11 2.00 -5.84
C LEU A 6 26.95 3.50 -6.16
N VAL A 7 26.95 4.38 -5.15
CA VAL A 7 26.88 5.84 -5.35
C VAL A 7 28.03 6.33 -6.24
N GLY A 8 27.70 7.15 -7.24
CA GLY A 8 28.63 7.66 -8.26
C GLY A 8 28.81 6.75 -9.48
N ARG A 9 28.26 5.52 -9.46
CA ARG A 9 28.31 4.63 -10.64
C ARG A 9 27.12 4.89 -11.57
N THR A 10 27.31 4.52 -12.83
CA THR A 10 26.21 4.47 -13.82
C THR A 10 25.82 3.02 -14.09
N VAL A 11 24.53 2.71 -13.93
CA VAL A 11 23.94 1.38 -14.16
C VAL A 11 22.87 1.54 -15.23
N ALA A 12 23.00 0.87 -16.36
CA ALA A 12 22.06 0.93 -17.49
C ALA A 12 21.69 2.37 -17.93
N GLY A 13 22.63 3.31 -17.88
CA GLY A 13 22.42 4.72 -18.22
C GLY A 13 21.95 5.60 -17.05
N TYR A 14 21.60 5.02 -15.91
CA TYR A 14 21.20 5.73 -14.70
C TYR A 14 22.41 6.03 -13.81
N HIS A 15 22.74 7.30 -13.62
CA HIS A 15 23.78 7.73 -12.69
C HIS A 15 23.24 7.73 -11.26
N LEU A 16 23.77 6.85 -10.41
CA LEU A 16 23.32 6.66 -9.02
C LEU A 16 23.85 7.78 -8.13
N ALA A 17 23.06 8.82 -7.92
CA ALA A 17 23.48 10.04 -7.21
C ALA A 17 23.52 9.89 -5.69
N LYS A 18 22.55 9.15 -5.12
CA LYS A 18 22.39 9.04 -3.66
C LYS A 18 21.71 7.74 -3.27
N HIS A 19 22.21 7.08 -2.23
CA HIS A 19 21.51 6.01 -1.54
C HIS A 19 20.30 6.57 -0.77
N ILE A 20 19.10 5.99 -0.95
CA ILE A 20 17.86 6.47 -0.32
C ILE A 20 17.18 5.44 0.57
N GLY A 21 17.54 4.17 0.45
CA GLY A 21 16.97 3.16 1.35
C GLY A 21 17.43 1.75 1.04
N GLU A 22 17.22 0.87 2.00
CA GLU A 22 17.49 -0.55 1.89
C GLU A 22 16.24 -1.36 2.23
N GLY A 23 15.88 -2.25 1.31
CA GLY A 23 14.88 -3.28 1.56
C GLY A 23 15.49 -4.65 1.86
N GLY A 24 14.65 -5.63 2.12
CA GLY A 24 15.10 -7.02 2.33
C GLY A 24 15.81 -7.61 1.12
N THR A 25 15.43 -7.24 -0.09
CA THR A 25 15.90 -7.81 -1.35
C THR A 25 16.75 -6.83 -2.17
N ALA A 26 16.54 -5.54 -2.07
CA ALA A 26 17.18 -4.53 -2.92
C ALA A 26 17.63 -3.31 -2.13
N THR A 27 18.62 -2.64 -2.65
CA THR A 27 19.07 -1.30 -2.26
C THR A 27 18.51 -0.30 -3.26
N VAL A 28 18.02 0.86 -2.79
CA VAL A 28 17.36 1.87 -3.62
C VAL A 28 18.21 3.14 -3.68
N TYR A 29 18.38 3.64 -4.89
CA TYR A 29 19.14 4.86 -5.18
C TYR A 29 18.27 5.90 -5.86
N CYS A 30 18.46 7.18 -5.51
CA CYS A 30 18.09 8.29 -6.37
C CYS A 30 19.11 8.35 -7.52
N ALA A 31 18.62 8.44 -8.74
CA ALA A 31 19.46 8.43 -9.94
C ALA A 31 18.98 9.46 -10.96
N GLU A 32 19.87 9.82 -11.87
CA GLU A 32 19.59 10.70 -13.01
C GLU A 32 19.84 9.95 -14.32
N HIS A 33 18.94 10.11 -15.28
CA HIS A 33 19.10 9.57 -16.63
C HIS A 33 19.01 10.70 -17.66
N PRO A 34 19.91 10.75 -18.68
CA PRO A 34 19.96 11.87 -19.63
C PRO A 34 18.62 12.19 -20.30
N ASP A 35 17.88 11.16 -20.71
CA ASP A 35 16.64 11.32 -21.48
C ASP A 35 15.37 11.25 -20.60
N ARG A 36 15.46 10.71 -19.37
CA ARG A 36 14.29 10.45 -18.51
C ARG A 36 14.26 11.32 -17.25
N GLY A 37 15.36 12.01 -16.95
CA GLY A 37 15.51 12.81 -15.74
C GLY A 37 15.62 11.97 -14.48
N PRO A 38 15.09 12.45 -13.34
CA PRO A 38 15.22 11.77 -12.06
C PRO A 38 14.47 10.44 -12.04
N ALA A 39 15.10 9.43 -11.41
CA ALA A 39 14.58 8.07 -11.27
C ALA A 39 14.91 7.48 -9.90
N ALA A 40 14.12 6.50 -9.46
CA ALA A 40 14.47 5.61 -8.38
C ALA A 40 15.00 4.29 -8.97
N VAL A 41 16.23 3.92 -8.64
CA VAL A 41 16.83 2.68 -9.14
C VAL A 41 17.02 1.70 -7.99
N LYS A 42 16.34 0.56 -8.08
CA LYS A 42 16.50 -0.57 -7.18
C LYS A 42 17.54 -1.51 -7.74
N ILE A 43 18.52 -1.89 -6.93
CA ILE A 43 19.54 -2.88 -7.26
C ILE A 43 19.39 -4.08 -6.34
N LEU A 44 19.30 -5.28 -6.90
CA LEU A 44 19.25 -6.53 -6.12
C LEU A 44 20.53 -6.62 -5.27
N ARG A 45 20.37 -6.93 -3.97
CA ARG A 45 21.53 -6.99 -3.06
C ARG A 45 22.49 -8.08 -3.47
N SER A 46 23.80 -7.81 -3.37
CA SER A 46 24.88 -8.72 -3.78
C SER A 46 24.75 -10.11 -3.16
N ARG A 47 24.33 -10.20 -1.89
CA ARG A 47 24.08 -11.48 -1.20
C ARG A 47 23.00 -12.36 -1.84
N LEU A 48 22.13 -11.79 -2.66
CA LEU A 48 21.03 -12.45 -3.36
C LEU A 48 21.31 -12.65 -4.85
N ALA A 49 22.40 -12.08 -5.36
CA ALA A 49 22.76 -12.14 -6.77
C ALA A 49 23.13 -13.54 -7.26
N ALA A 50 23.44 -14.47 -6.33
CA ALA A 50 23.67 -15.89 -6.62
C ALA A 50 22.43 -16.79 -6.38
N ASP A 51 21.31 -16.22 -5.91
CA ASP A 51 20.07 -16.98 -5.67
C ASP A 51 19.11 -16.82 -6.86
N PRO A 52 18.94 -17.87 -7.70
CA PRO A 52 18.06 -17.83 -8.87
C PRO A 52 16.60 -17.51 -8.51
N ILE A 53 16.15 -17.88 -7.31
CA ILE A 53 14.78 -17.63 -6.86
C ILE A 53 14.61 -16.14 -6.55
N ALA A 54 15.60 -15.55 -5.87
CA ALA A 54 15.57 -14.10 -5.56
C ALA A 54 15.63 -13.27 -6.84
N ILE A 55 16.49 -13.62 -7.79
CA ILE A 55 16.60 -12.97 -9.11
C ILE A 55 15.27 -13.06 -9.85
N LYS A 56 14.71 -14.27 -9.96
CA LYS A 56 13.43 -14.49 -10.65
C LYS A 56 12.30 -13.66 -10.04
N ARG A 57 12.23 -13.58 -8.71
CA ARG A 57 11.24 -12.76 -8.00
C ARG A 57 11.41 -11.28 -8.28
N PHE A 58 12.65 -10.79 -8.22
CA PHE A 58 12.97 -9.38 -8.49
C PHE A 58 12.59 -8.97 -9.92
N LEU A 59 12.96 -9.76 -10.93
CA LEU A 59 12.63 -9.50 -12.32
C LEU A 59 11.12 -9.66 -12.61
N ARG A 60 10.44 -10.57 -11.94
CA ARG A 60 8.99 -10.76 -12.06
C ARG A 60 8.22 -9.55 -11.53
N GLU A 61 8.65 -8.96 -10.40
CA GLU A 61 8.07 -7.73 -9.86
C GLU A 61 8.18 -6.59 -10.89
N ALA A 62 9.36 -6.45 -11.51
CA ALA A 62 9.61 -5.47 -12.56
C ALA A 62 8.73 -5.71 -13.81
N GLU A 63 8.63 -6.95 -14.27
CA GLU A 63 7.82 -7.33 -15.43
C GLU A 63 6.33 -7.00 -15.22
N TYR A 64 5.77 -7.35 -14.07
CA TYR A 64 4.36 -7.04 -13.77
C TYR A 64 4.13 -5.53 -13.63
N GLY A 65 5.04 -4.81 -12.95
CA GLY A 65 4.98 -3.35 -12.85
C GLY A 65 4.99 -2.67 -14.22
N SER A 66 5.76 -3.19 -15.18
CA SER A 66 5.84 -2.65 -16.55
C SER A 66 4.55 -2.83 -17.37
N ARG A 67 3.71 -3.82 -17.00
CA ARG A 67 2.44 -4.08 -17.69
C ARG A 67 1.33 -3.10 -17.30
N VAL A 68 1.47 -2.39 -16.18
CA VAL A 68 0.44 -1.50 -15.66
C VAL A 68 0.87 -0.04 -15.81
N SER A 69 0.01 0.79 -16.40
CA SER A 69 0.22 2.23 -16.53
C SER A 69 -0.99 2.96 -15.99
N HIS A 70 -0.79 3.79 -14.96
CA HIS A 70 -1.83 4.59 -14.33
C HIS A 70 -1.19 5.79 -13.63
N PRO A 71 -1.81 6.98 -13.56
CA PRO A 71 -1.26 8.15 -12.89
C PRO A 71 -0.94 7.92 -11.40
N ASN A 72 -1.67 7.03 -10.74
CA ASN A 72 -1.47 6.67 -9.34
C ASN A 72 -0.67 5.35 -9.15
N ILE A 73 0.10 4.94 -10.14
CA ILE A 73 1.09 3.86 -10.06
C ILE A 73 2.44 4.44 -10.49
N VAL A 74 3.49 4.16 -9.73
CA VAL A 74 4.86 4.51 -10.12
C VAL A 74 5.24 3.71 -11.36
N ARG A 75 5.60 4.42 -12.43
CA ARG A 75 5.93 3.82 -13.72
C ARG A 75 7.24 3.06 -13.63
N THR A 76 7.28 1.85 -14.17
CA THR A 76 8.52 1.14 -14.48
C THR A 76 9.10 1.72 -15.78
N TYR A 77 10.34 2.22 -15.72
CA TYR A 77 11.05 2.76 -16.87
C TYR A 77 11.83 1.68 -17.60
N ASP A 78 12.55 0.86 -16.84
CA ASP A 78 13.45 -0.16 -17.37
C ASP A 78 13.81 -1.18 -16.29
N PHE A 79 14.22 -2.38 -16.68
CA PHE A 79 14.72 -3.40 -15.77
C PHE A 79 15.54 -4.44 -16.53
N GLY A 80 16.45 -5.09 -15.85
CA GLY A 80 17.30 -6.12 -16.45
C GLY A 80 18.54 -6.40 -15.64
N GLU A 81 19.58 -6.79 -16.36
CA GLU A 81 20.92 -7.04 -15.83
C GLU A 81 21.96 -6.24 -16.63
N THR A 82 22.89 -5.61 -15.93
CA THR A 82 24.06 -4.95 -16.52
C THR A 82 25.24 -5.08 -15.55
N ASP A 83 26.42 -5.43 -16.07
CA ASP A 83 27.66 -5.62 -15.28
C ASP A 83 27.48 -6.57 -14.06
N GLY A 84 26.63 -7.60 -14.20
CA GLY A 84 26.30 -8.54 -13.11
C GLY A 84 25.37 -7.97 -12.04
N LEU A 85 24.80 -6.79 -12.25
CA LEU A 85 23.82 -6.16 -11.36
C LEU A 85 22.41 -6.28 -11.95
N HIS A 86 21.50 -6.89 -11.21
CA HIS A 86 20.08 -6.84 -11.54
C HIS A 86 19.48 -5.53 -11.05
N TYR A 87 18.82 -4.80 -11.93
CA TYR A 87 18.26 -3.47 -11.64
C TYR A 87 16.80 -3.34 -12.06
N LEU A 88 16.11 -2.40 -11.40
CA LEU A 88 14.77 -1.93 -11.73
C LEU A 88 14.75 -0.40 -11.60
N ALA A 89 14.57 0.28 -12.71
CA ALA A 89 14.46 1.73 -12.78
C ALA A 89 13.00 2.15 -12.81
N LEU A 90 12.62 3.03 -11.89
CA LEU A 90 11.28 3.49 -11.64
C LEU A 90 11.20 5.02 -11.78
N GLU A 91 10.01 5.52 -12.07
CA GLU A 91 9.66 6.93 -11.94
C GLU A 91 10.06 7.46 -10.56
N TRP A 92 10.65 8.65 -10.51
CA TRP A 92 10.82 9.36 -9.25
C TRP A 92 9.48 9.92 -8.78
N ALA A 93 8.86 9.27 -7.79
CA ALA A 93 7.63 9.75 -7.20
C ALA A 93 7.91 10.88 -6.19
N GLN A 94 7.25 12.01 -6.35
CA GLN A 94 7.34 13.14 -5.43
C GLN A 94 6.63 12.83 -4.10
N GLY A 95 7.02 13.56 -3.04
CA GLY A 95 6.43 13.42 -1.72
C GLY A 95 7.20 12.46 -0.82
N GLU A 96 6.49 11.80 0.07
CA GLU A 96 7.03 10.90 1.09
C GLU A 96 6.17 9.63 1.22
N PRO A 97 6.67 8.54 1.80
CA PRO A 97 5.83 7.38 2.12
C PRO A 97 4.62 7.79 2.97
N LEU A 98 3.44 7.31 2.61
CA LEU A 98 2.19 7.63 3.32
C LEU A 98 2.27 7.27 4.81
N ALA A 99 3.04 6.24 5.17
CA ALA A 99 3.31 5.90 6.56
C ALA A 99 3.99 7.04 7.31
N GLU A 100 5.01 7.68 6.73
CA GLU A 100 5.75 8.78 7.34
C GLU A 100 4.86 10.03 7.42
N PHE A 101 4.13 10.32 6.33
CA PHE A 101 3.17 11.43 6.33
C PHE A 101 2.15 11.32 7.47
N VAL A 102 1.53 10.14 7.66
CA VAL A 102 0.54 9.91 8.73
C VAL A 102 1.18 9.97 10.12
N ASN A 103 2.37 9.40 10.29
CA ASN A 103 3.09 9.45 11.57
C ASN A 103 3.37 10.89 11.99
N ARG A 104 3.69 11.76 11.05
CA ARG A 104 3.96 13.19 11.29
C ARG A 104 2.69 14.02 11.43
N SER A 105 1.68 13.76 10.59
CA SER A 105 0.45 14.59 10.49
C SER A 105 -0.65 14.18 11.46
N GLY A 106 -0.58 12.99 12.02
CA GLY A 106 -1.64 12.40 12.81
C GLY A 106 -2.78 11.83 11.96
N LYS A 107 -3.94 11.64 12.59
CA LYS A 107 -5.16 11.17 11.92
C LYS A 107 -5.56 12.11 10.79
N LEU A 108 -5.90 11.54 9.65
CA LEU A 108 -6.31 12.32 8.49
C LEU A 108 -7.82 12.58 8.51
N ALA A 109 -8.22 13.74 7.99
CA ALA A 109 -9.62 14.07 7.84
C ALA A 109 -10.31 13.14 6.82
N PRO A 110 -11.55 12.69 7.06
CA PRO A 110 -12.26 11.76 6.17
C PRO A 110 -12.26 12.17 4.68
N PRO A 111 -12.43 13.45 4.29
CA PRO A 111 -12.35 13.85 2.88
C PRO A 111 -10.97 13.61 2.23
N LEU A 112 -9.89 13.76 3.00
CA LEU A 112 -8.54 13.48 2.50
C LEU A 112 -8.34 11.96 2.34
N VAL A 113 -8.81 11.19 3.30
CA VAL A 113 -8.76 9.72 3.23
C VAL A 113 -9.58 9.22 2.03
N ALA A 114 -10.78 9.76 1.79
CA ALA A 114 -11.61 9.40 0.65
C ALA A 114 -10.91 9.66 -0.69
N MET A 115 -10.23 10.81 -0.82
CA MET A 115 -9.44 11.12 -2.02
C MET A 115 -8.30 10.12 -2.23
N ILE A 116 -7.56 9.77 -1.17
CA ILE A 116 -6.47 8.79 -1.25
C ILE A 116 -7.03 7.41 -1.63
N VAL A 117 -8.13 6.98 -1.01
CA VAL A 117 -8.79 5.70 -1.29
C VAL A 117 -9.27 5.64 -2.75
N GLU A 118 -9.87 6.69 -3.27
CA GLU A 118 -10.34 6.77 -4.66
C GLU A 118 -9.18 6.63 -5.65
N GLN A 119 -8.05 7.32 -5.42
CA GLN A 119 -6.86 7.22 -6.26
C GLN A 119 -6.25 5.82 -6.24
N LEU A 120 -6.10 5.22 -5.05
CA LEU A 120 -5.56 3.88 -4.90
C LEU A 120 -6.47 2.80 -5.49
N SER A 121 -7.78 2.93 -5.30
CA SER A 121 -8.78 2.04 -5.89
C SER A 121 -8.71 2.06 -7.42
N SER A 122 -8.69 3.25 -8.02
CA SER A 122 -8.54 3.41 -9.47
C SER A 122 -7.29 2.72 -10.01
N ALA A 123 -6.16 2.87 -9.31
CA ALA A 123 -4.90 2.22 -9.65
C ALA A 123 -4.99 0.68 -9.57
N LEU A 124 -5.53 0.17 -8.46
CA LEU A 124 -5.71 -1.27 -8.24
C LEU A 124 -6.66 -1.89 -9.25
N THR A 125 -7.76 -1.21 -9.60
CA THR A 125 -8.72 -1.68 -10.62
C THR A 125 -8.04 -1.90 -11.98
N VAL A 126 -7.13 -1.01 -12.39
CA VAL A 126 -6.36 -1.20 -13.63
C VAL A 126 -5.44 -2.42 -13.55
N ALA A 127 -4.82 -2.66 -12.40
CA ALA A 127 -4.00 -3.85 -12.17
C ALA A 127 -4.84 -5.14 -12.18
N HIS A 128 -5.97 -5.15 -11.46
CA HIS A 128 -6.88 -6.30 -11.36
C HIS A 128 -7.44 -6.72 -12.73
N ARG A 129 -7.81 -5.75 -13.58
CA ARG A 129 -8.24 -6.03 -14.97
C ARG A 129 -7.18 -6.73 -15.81
N LYS A 130 -5.91 -6.65 -15.40
CA LYS A 130 -4.78 -7.38 -16.03
C LYS A 130 -4.41 -8.66 -15.29
N GLY A 131 -5.22 -9.08 -14.32
CA GLY A 131 -4.98 -10.27 -13.50
C GLY A 131 -3.84 -10.08 -12.48
N ILE A 132 -3.49 -8.82 -12.15
CA ILE A 132 -2.40 -8.50 -11.24
C ILE A 132 -2.99 -8.07 -9.90
N ILE A 133 -2.74 -8.84 -8.85
CA ILE A 133 -3.13 -8.55 -7.47
C ILE A 133 -1.90 -8.00 -6.74
N HIS A 134 -2.05 -6.92 -5.98
CA HIS A 134 -0.91 -6.22 -5.34
C HIS A 134 -0.28 -7.02 -4.20
N ARG A 135 -1.06 -7.62 -3.30
CA ARG A 135 -0.66 -8.54 -2.22
C ARG A 135 0.25 -7.98 -1.11
N ASP A 136 0.85 -6.81 -1.27
CA ASP A 136 1.66 -6.11 -0.25
C ASP A 136 1.24 -4.66 -0.08
N LEU A 137 -0.07 -4.40 -0.15
CA LEU A 137 -0.62 -3.07 -0.01
C LEU A 137 -0.51 -2.63 1.46
N LYS A 138 0.26 -1.55 1.70
CA LYS A 138 0.51 -0.94 3.02
C LYS A 138 0.95 0.51 2.85
N PRO A 139 0.83 1.36 3.88
CA PRO A 139 1.20 2.78 3.78
C PRO A 139 2.66 3.03 3.38
N ALA A 140 3.59 2.11 3.71
CA ALA A 140 5.00 2.22 3.31
C ALA A 140 5.22 2.00 1.80
N ASN A 141 4.28 1.35 1.10
CA ASN A 141 4.32 1.11 -0.35
C ASN A 141 3.45 2.12 -1.12
N ILE A 142 3.13 3.25 -0.53
CA ILE A 142 2.36 4.33 -1.13
C ILE A 142 3.15 5.62 -0.94
N MET A 143 3.52 6.29 -2.04
CA MET A 143 4.04 7.66 -1.99
C MET A 143 2.87 8.63 -1.95
N TYR A 144 2.96 9.65 -1.11
CA TYR A 144 1.97 10.71 -1.04
C TYR A 144 2.62 12.07 -1.16
N ASP A 145 2.19 12.84 -2.15
CA ASP A 145 2.57 14.24 -2.32
C ASP A 145 1.46 15.14 -1.74
N PRO A 146 1.71 15.82 -0.60
CA PRO A 146 0.71 16.69 0.02
C PRO A 146 0.45 17.99 -0.75
N VAL A 147 1.37 18.42 -1.63
CA VAL A 147 1.23 19.63 -2.45
C VAL A 147 0.28 19.35 -3.60
N GLU A 148 0.57 18.33 -4.39
CA GLU A 148 -0.26 17.90 -5.52
C GLU A 148 -1.45 17.04 -5.07
N ARG A 149 -1.51 16.64 -3.80
CA ARG A 149 -2.52 15.76 -3.21
C ARG A 149 -2.65 14.44 -3.99
N THR A 150 -1.52 13.87 -4.38
CA THR A 150 -1.45 12.67 -5.21
C THR A 150 -0.86 11.51 -4.43
N ALA A 151 -1.56 10.37 -4.42
CA ALA A 151 -1.06 9.11 -3.92
C ALA A 151 -0.64 8.22 -5.10
N LYS A 152 0.53 7.59 -5.01
CA LYS A 152 1.03 6.64 -6.01
C LYS A 152 1.43 5.33 -5.35
N LEU A 153 0.91 4.22 -5.89
CA LEU A 153 1.36 2.88 -5.51
C LEU A 153 2.80 2.66 -5.99
N LEU A 154 3.62 2.18 -5.08
CA LEU A 154 4.92 1.59 -5.39
C LEU A 154 4.73 0.11 -5.78
N ASP A 155 5.70 -0.66 -5.61
CA ASP A 155 5.92 -2.07 -5.90
C ASP A 155 4.70 -2.98 -5.80
N PHE A 156 4.47 -3.78 -6.82
CA PHE A 156 3.54 -4.90 -6.75
C PHE A 156 4.22 -6.07 -6.03
N GLY A 157 3.71 -6.44 -4.85
CA GLY A 157 4.29 -7.48 -3.97
C GLY A 157 4.16 -8.91 -4.49
N ILE A 158 4.21 -9.12 -5.79
CA ILE A 158 4.01 -10.40 -6.50
C ILE A 158 5.06 -11.45 -6.12
N ALA A 159 6.22 -11.00 -5.64
CA ALA A 159 7.29 -11.88 -5.16
C ALA A 159 6.91 -12.74 -3.94
N ARG A 160 5.73 -12.51 -3.33
CA ARG A 160 5.24 -13.27 -2.17
C ARG A 160 4.45 -14.52 -2.53
N ASP A 161 4.59 -15.00 -3.78
CA ASP A 161 3.76 -16.06 -4.33
C ASP A 161 4.00 -17.47 -3.79
N SER A 162 2.90 -18.12 -3.62
CA SER A 162 2.40 -19.50 -3.87
C SER A 162 3.34 -20.71 -3.72
N GLU A 163 4.67 -20.57 -3.64
CA GLU A 163 5.59 -21.69 -3.57
C GLU A 163 6.02 -22.06 -2.14
N LEU A 164 5.59 -21.31 -1.11
CA LEU A 164 5.95 -21.56 0.29
C LEU A 164 4.73 -22.02 1.10
N ASN A 165 4.93 -23.01 1.96
CA ASN A 165 3.97 -23.41 2.99
C ASN A 165 3.66 -22.25 3.94
N PRO A 166 2.45 -22.17 4.56
CA PRO A 166 2.08 -21.11 5.50
C PRO A 166 3.12 -20.91 6.63
N GLU A 167 3.69 -21.98 7.16
CA GLU A 167 4.74 -21.92 8.20
C GLU A 167 6.08 -21.37 7.67
N GLU A 168 6.45 -21.70 6.45
CA GLU A 168 7.64 -21.14 5.80
C GLU A 168 7.46 -19.67 5.42
N ARG A 169 6.21 -19.24 5.14
CA ARG A 169 5.87 -17.84 4.94
C ARG A 169 6.09 -17.02 6.20
N LEU A 170 5.70 -17.55 7.36
CA LEU A 170 5.91 -16.92 8.68
C LEU A 170 7.40 -16.81 9.06
N THR A 171 8.20 -17.84 8.76
CA THR A 171 9.59 -17.92 9.25
C THR A 171 10.62 -17.36 8.27
N ARG A 172 10.46 -17.59 6.95
CA ARG A 172 11.43 -17.15 5.92
C ARG A 172 11.24 -15.73 5.42
N ALA A 173 10.02 -15.21 5.42
CA ALA A 173 9.76 -13.92 4.79
C ALA A 173 10.21 -12.72 5.63
N GLY A 174 10.86 -12.92 6.80
CA GLY A 174 11.14 -11.78 7.66
C GLY A 174 9.88 -10.92 7.82
N PHE A 175 8.72 -11.56 8.06
CA PHE A 175 7.50 -10.84 8.34
C PHE A 175 7.73 -10.03 9.62
N PHE A 176 8.28 -8.85 9.43
CA PHE A 176 8.20 -7.83 10.46
C PHE A 176 6.73 -7.63 10.83
N VAL A 177 6.44 -7.48 12.10
CA VAL A 177 5.09 -7.20 12.64
C VAL A 177 4.34 -6.19 11.77
N GLY A 178 5.04 -5.19 11.22
CA GLY A 178 4.46 -4.14 10.38
C GLY A 178 3.84 -4.58 9.05
N THR A 179 4.24 -5.71 8.48
CA THR A 179 3.65 -6.19 7.21
C THR A 179 2.40 -7.03 7.43
N LEU A 180 2.38 -7.88 8.48
CA LEU A 180 1.20 -8.72 8.81
C LEU A 180 -0.06 -7.91 9.09
N GLN A 181 0.10 -6.69 9.55
CA GLN A 181 -0.98 -5.79 9.96
C GLN A 181 -1.97 -5.44 8.84
N TYR A 182 -1.53 -5.53 7.57
CA TYR A 182 -2.33 -5.16 6.40
C TYR A 182 -2.71 -6.36 5.52
N VAL A 183 -2.23 -7.56 5.87
CA VAL A 183 -2.44 -8.78 5.07
C VAL A 183 -3.83 -9.35 5.34
N ALA A 184 -4.52 -9.74 4.27
CA ALA A 184 -5.82 -10.39 4.36
C ALA A 184 -5.72 -11.80 4.98
N PRO A 185 -6.70 -12.21 5.82
CA PRO A 185 -6.66 -13.50 6.52
C PRO A 185 -6.49 -14.71 5.60
N GLU A 186 -7.15 -14.74 4.44
CA GLU A 186 -7.06 -15.80 3.45
C GLU A 186 -5.66 -15.93 2.85
N THR A 187 -4.90 -14.85 2.78
CA THR A 187 -3.49 -14.89 2.33
C THR A 187 -2.61 -15.66 3.32
N LEU A 188 -2.99 -15.68 4.59
CA LEU A 188 -2.27 -16.38 5.65
C LEU A 188 -2.67 -17.86 5.76
N SER A 189 -3.92 -18.19 5.43
CA SER A 189 -4.43 -19.57 5.48
C SER A 189 -4.00 -20.42 4.28
N GLY A 190 -3.36 -19.83 3.26
CA GLY A 190 -2.92 -20.54 2.06
C GLY A 190 -4.02 -20.76 1.03
N GLU A 191 -5.16 -20.08 1.19
CA GLU A 191 -6.25 -20.09 0.21
C GLU A 191 -5.86 -19.33 -1.07
N LEU A 192 -6.64 -19.55 -2.15
CA LEU A 192 -6.45 -18.81 -3.39
C LEU A 192 -6.71 -17.32 -3.15
N VAL A 193 -5.68 -16.53 -3.33
CA VAL A 193 -5.74 -15.07 -3.15
C VAL A 193 -6.41 -14.44 -4.38
N SER A 194 -7.52 -13.76 -4.15
CA SER A 194 -8.23 -12.96 -5.15
C SER A 194 -7.98 -11.46 -4.95
N GLU A 195 -8.55 -10.63 -5.83
CA GLU A 195 -8.54 -9.17 -5.68
C GLU A 195 -9.19 -8.67 -4.38
N GLN A 196 -10.02 -9.50 -3.73
CA GLN A 196 -10.59 -9.19 -2.42
C GLN A 196 -9.54 -9.10 -1.30
N ALA A 197 -8.34 -9.64 -1.48
CA ALA A 197 -7.23 -9.43 -0.55
C ALA A 197 -6.76 -7.98 -0.56
N ASP A 198 -6.72 -7.33 -1.73
CA ASP A 198 -6.39 -5.91 -1.83
C ASP A 198 -7.51 -5.02 -1.27
N VAL A 199 -8.78 -5.45 -1.36
CA VAL A 199 -9.91 -4.78 -0.67
C VAL A 199 -9.67 -4.74 0.84
N TYR A 200 -9.32 -5.88 1.44
CA TYR A 200 -9.03 -5.97 2.87
C TYR A 200 -7.86 -5.05 3.26
N SER A 201 -6.78 -5.09 2.50
CA SER A 201 -5.60 -4.27 2.75
C SER A 201 -5.91 -2.78 2.62
N LEU A 202 -6.70 -2.37 1.61
CA LEU A 202 -7.14 -0.99 1.42
C LEU A 202 -8.07 -0.51 2.54
N ALA A 203 -8.98 -1.38 3.02
CA ALA A 203 -9.83 -1.10 4.17
C ALA A 203 -9.02 -0.95 5.46
N THR A 204 -7.99 -1.79 5.66
CA THR A 204 -7.07 -1.67 6.80
C THR A 204 -6.28 -0.35 6.75
N ILE A 205 -5.81 0.05 5.57
CA ILE A 205 -5.16 1.36 5.38
C ILE A 205 -6.15 2.48 5.70
N THR A 206 -7.37 2.42 5.19
CA THR A 206 -8.42 3.41 5.46
C THR A 206 -8.69 3.55 6.96
N TYR A 207 -8.82 2.43 7.67
CA TYR A 207 -8.95 2.40 9.12
C TYR A 207 -7.78 3.10 9.81
N PHE A 208 -6.55 2.76 9.42
CA PHE A 208 -5.34 3.38 9.97
C PHE A 208 -5.25 4.88 9.70
N LEU A 209 -5.54 5.33 8.49
CA LEU A 209 -5.53 6.75 8.13
C LEU A 209 -6.52 7.57 8.96
N LEU A 210 -7.70 7.00 9.27
CA LEU A 210 -8.76 7.65 10.04
C LEU A 210 -8.47 7.65 11.55
N SER A 211 -7.84 6.60 12.09
CA SER A 211 -7.73 6.38 13.53
C SER A 211 -6.30 6.46 14.09
N GLN A 212 -5.27 6.31 13.26
CA GLN A 212 -3.88 6.04 13.63
C GLN A 212 -3.70 4.77 14.46
N THR A 213 -4.67 3.88 14.44
CA THR A 213 -4.58 2.56 15.07
C THR A 213 -4.88 1.48 14.04
N LEU A 214 -4.66 0.25 14.40
CA LEU A 214 -4.95 -0.91 13.57
C LEU A 214 -6.18 -1.67 14.09
N PRO A 215 -6.91 -2.38 13.23
CA PRO A 215 -8.11 -3.11 13.63
C PRO A 215 -7.82 -4.30 14.57
N PHE A 216 -6.55 -4.68 14.70
CA PHE A 216 -6.07 -5.73 15.60
C PHE A 216 -4.87 -5.24 16.40
N ALA A 217 -4.81 -5.58 17.69
CA ALA A 217 -3.83 -5.07 18.66
C ALA A 217 -2.79 -6.12 19.10
N GLY A 218 -2.52 -7.13 18.29
CA GLY A 218 -1.54 -8.18 18.59
C GLY A 218 -0.14 -7.63 18.83
N LYS A 219 0.47 -7.99 19.96
CA LYS A 219 1.81 -7.52 20.38
C LYS A 219 2.95 -8.34 19.77
N SER A 220 2.66 -9.48 19.18
CA SER A 220 3.61 -10.35 18.50
C SER A 220 3.06 -10.84 17.16
N PRO A 221 3.91 -11.28 16.23
CA PRO A 221 3.45 -11.83 14.95
C PRO A 221 2.48 -13.01 15.14
N ARG A 222 2.76 -13.88 16.11
CA ARG A 222 1.92 -15.04 16.43
C ARG A 222 0.55 -14.64 16.98
N GLU A 223 0.51 -13.67 17.89
CA GLU A 223 -0.74 -13.15 18.45
C GLU A 223 -1.58 -12.46 17.37
N LEU A 224 -0.95 -11.60 16.55
CA LEU A 224 -1.61 -10.94 15.44
C LEU A 224 -2.18 -11.95 14.42
N PHE A 225 -1.40 -12.96 14.06
CA PHE A 225 -1.85 -14.07 13.20
C PHE A 225 -3.08 -14.76 13.77
N GLN A 226 -3.04 -15.10 15.08
CA GLN A 226 -4.18 -15.72 15.75
C GLN A 226 -5.41 -14.80 15.74
N GLN A 227 -5.25 -13.51 16.04
CA GLN A 227 -6.35 -12.55 16.03
C GLN A 227 -6.98 -12.42 14.64
N LEU A 228 -6.16 -12.28 13.58
CA LEU A 228 -6.62 -12.21 12.21
C LEU A 228 -7.50 -13.40 11.81
N LEU A 229 -7.18 -14.60 12.29
CA LEU A 229 -7.92 -15.82 11.96
C LEU A 229 -9.15 -16.06 12.86
N THR A 230 -9.17 -15.56 14.11
CA THR A 230 -10.17 -15.99 15.10
C THR A 230 -11.01 -14.86 15.68
N GLN A 231 -10.53 -13.61 15.65
CA GLN A 231 -11.23 -12.49 16.30
C GLN A 231 -11.85 -11.54 15.26
N PRO A 232 -12.95 -10.85 15.61
CA PRO A 232 -13.43 -9.74 14.81
C PRO A 232 -12.48 -8.54 14.94
N PRO A 233 -12.38 -7.67 13.92
CA PRO A 233 -11.66 -6.41 14.03
C PRO A 233 -12.34 -5.49 15.07
N ILE A 234 -11.53 -4.64 15.74
CA ILE A 234 -12.03 -3.60 16.63
C ILE A 234 -12.87 -2.63 15.80
N PRO A 235 -14.14 -2.34 16.18
CA PRO A 235 -14.96 -1.37 15.47
C PRO A 235 -14.27 0.00 15.37
N LEU A 236 -14.37 0.67 14.22
CA LEU A 236 -13.67 1.92 13.96
C LEU A 236 -14.00 2.99 15.01
N ASN A 237 -15.28 3.09 15.42
CA ASN A 237 -15.73 4.02 16.45
C ASN A 237 -15.32 3.63 17.89
N GLN A 238 -14.69 2.48 18.05
CA GLN A 238 -14.11 2.03 19.33
C GLN A 238 -12.56 2.08 19.30
N ALA A 239 -11.96 2.34 18.15
CA ALA A 239 -10.51 2.36 17.94
C ALA A 239 -9.79 3.36 18.86
N VAL A 240 -10.36 4.53 19.03
CA VAL A 240 -9.79 5.62 19.85
C VAL A 240 -10.92 6.30 20.63
N LYS A 241 -10.70 6.49 21.93
CA LYS A 241 -11.67 7.19 22.80
C LYS A 241 -11.98 8.60 22.25
N GLY A 242 -13.26 8.88 22.08
CA GLY A 242 -13.76 10.19 21.61
C GLY A 242 -13.74 10.38 20.09
N LEU A 243 -13.17 9.44 19.33
CA LEU A 243 -13.28 9.46 17.87
C LEU A 243 -14.66 8.88 17.48
N ARG A 244 -15.35 9.59 16.59
CA ARG A 244 -16.67 9.16 16.09
C ARG A 244 -16.81 9.51 14.61
N PHE A 245 -17.24 8.53 13.86
CA PHE A 245 -17.62 8.65 12.46
C PHE A 245 -19.10 8.30 12.30
N PRO A 246 -19.79 8.78 11.26
CA PRO A 246 -21.12 8.30 10.88
C PRO A 246 -21.15 6.78 10.70
N SER A 247 -22.29 6.15 11.00
CA SER A 247 -22.45 4.69 10.87
C SER A 247 -22.08 4.19 9.47
N ALA A 248 -22.49 4.92 8.42
CA ALA A 248 -22.18 4.55 7.04
C ALA A 248 -20.68 4.52 6.73
N VAL A 249 -19.89 5.42 7.33
CA VAL A 249 -18.42 5.43 7.21
C VAL A 249 -17.81 4.21 7.90
N GLU A 250 -18.24 3.95 9.15
CA GLU A 250 -17.80 2.78 9.90
C GLU A 250 -18.19 1.48 9.20
N GLU A 251 -19.45 1.35 8.77
CA GLU A 251 -19.98 0.17 8.08
C GLU A 251 -19.19 -0.14 6.80
N ALA A 252 -18.86 0.89 5.98
CA ALA A 252 -18.06 0.69 4.78
C ALA A 252 -16.67 0.13 5.11
N VAL A 253 -15.98 0.73 6.10
CA VAL A 253 -14.64 0.27 6.52
C VAL A 253 -14.71 -1.13 7.10
N MET A 254 -15.65 -1.40 8.02
CA MET A 254 -15.77 -2.69 8.68
C MET A 254 -16.18 -3.80 7.71
N ARG A 255 -17.03 -3.51 6.72
CA ARG A 255 -17.36 -4.46 5.65
C ARG A 255 -16.15 -4.80 4.79
N GLY A 256 -15.26 -3.83 4.51
CA GLY A 256 -13.99 -4.09 3.82
C GLY A 256 -13.06 -5.03 4.62
N LEU A 257 -13.19 -5.07 5.96
CA LEU A 257 -12.43 -5.91 6.88
C LEU A 257 -13.11 -7.27 7.18
N GLU A 258 -14.23 -7.59 6.55
CA GLU A 258 -14.90 -8.88 6.75
C GLU A 258 -13.99 -10.04 6.34
N ARG A 259 -13.94 -11.08 7.20
CA ARG A 259 -13.17 -12.29 6.92
C ARG A 259 -13.85 -13.15 5.88
N ASP A 260 -15.18 -13.25 5.97
CA ASP A 260 -16.00 -13.95 5.00
C ASP A 260 -16.01 -13.18 3.67
N LEU A 261 -15.42 -13.77 2.64
CA LEU A 261 -15.34 -13.18 1.31
C LEU A 261 -16.71 -12.89 0.69
N THR A 262 -17.76 -13.64 1.08
CA THR A 262 -19.12 -13.42 0.56
C THR A 262 -19.76 -12.15 1.15
N ARG A 263 -19.30 -11.70 2.31
CA ARG A 263 -19.76 -10.50 3.00
C ARG A 263 -18.90 -9.28 2.67
N ARG A 264 -17.61 -9.49 2.32
CA ARG A 264 -16.70 -8.43 1.93
C ARG A 264 -17.12 -7.84 0.57
N PHE A 265 -16.68 -6.64 0.26
CA PHE A 265 -16.80 -6.10 -1.09
C PHE A 265 -16.05 -6.99 -2.09
N LYS A 266 -16.60 -7.13 -3.29
CA LYS A 266 -15.99 -7.98 -4.33
C LYS A 266 -14.79 -7.30 -4.98
N THR A 267 -14.86 -5.98 -5.14
CA THR A 267 -13.82 -5.19 -5.81
C THR A 267 -13.41 -3.98 -4.95
N VAL A 268 -12.23 -3.44 -5.25
CA VAL A 268 -11.76 -2.20 -4.63
C VAL A 268 -12.62 -1.00 -5.00
N ASP A 269 -13.23 -1.02 -6.20
CA ASP A 269 -14.15 0.03 -6.66
C ASP A 269 -15.43 0.05 -5.82
N GLU A 270 -16.04 -1.12 -5.54
CA GLU A 270 -17.22 -1.22 -4.66
C GLU A 270 -16.92 -0.66 -3.26
N PHE A 271 -15.77 -0.99 -2.69
CA PHE A 271 -15.33 -0.46 -1.39
C PHE A 271 -15.16 1.05 -1.44
N SER A 272 -14.42 1.56 -2.43
CA SER A 272 -14.13 2.98 -2.61
C SER A 272 -15.42 3.78 -2.78
N GLU A 273 -16.34 3.30 -3.64
CA GLU A 273 -17.63 3.97 -3.87
C GLU A 273 -18.47 4.08 -2.58
N ALA A 274 -18.58 2.98 -1.85
CA ALA A 274 -19.32 2.94 -0.59
C ALA A 274 -18.72 3.91 0.44
N PHE A 275 -17.40 3.86 0.65
CA PHE A 275 -16.70 4.71 1.61
C PHE A 275 -16.75 6.20 1.22
N CYS A 276 -16.43 6.54 -0.03
CA CYS A 276 -16.41 7.93 -0.49
C CYS A 276 -17.82 8.53 -0.50
N THR A 277 -18.85 7.75 -0.80
CA THR A 277 -20.24 8.20 -0.72
C THR A 277 -20.66 8.48 0.72
N ALA A 278 -20.30 7.61 1.66
CA ALA A 278 -20.57 7.82 3.09
C ALA A 278 -19.92 9.12 3.61
N VAL A 279 -18.66 9.39 3.21
CA VAL A 279 -17.95 10.61 3.59
C VAL A 279 -18.58 11.87 2.95
N ARG A 280 -19.04 11.79 1.69
CA ARG A 280 -19.71 12.93 1.00
C ARG A 280 -21.04 13.28 1.65
N ASN A 281 -21.85 12.27 2.00
CA ASN A 281 -23.16 12.47 2.62
C ASN A 281 -23.04 13.14 4.00
N GLU A 282 -22.08 12.73 4.83
CA GLU A 282 -21.78 13.38 6.10
C GLU A 282 -21.51 14.89 5.92
N ARG A 283 -20.74 15.24 4.92
CA ARG A 283 -20.41 16.65 4.63
C ARG A 283 -21.64 17.46 4.20
N ALA A 284 -22.52 16.86 3.41
CA ALA A 284 -23.76 17.51 2.96
C ALA A 284 -24.72 17.77 4.14
N GLU A 285 -24.89 16.79 5.05
CA GLU A 285 -25.72 16.92 6.24
C GLU A 285 -25.20 18.02 7.18
N LYS A 286 -23.89 18.05 7.46
CA LYS A 286 -23.27 19.11 8.28
C LYS A 286 -23.39 20.48 7.65
N GLY A 287 -23.22 20.60 6.33
CA GLY A 287 -23.39 21.87 5.58
C GLY A 287 -24.84 22.34 5.59
N GLY A 288 -25.81 21.46 5.40
CA GLY A 288 -27.25 21.77 5.45
C GLY A 288 -27.70 22.23 6.85
N PHE A 289 -27.20 21.60 7.90
CA PHE A 289 -27.49 21.97 9.29
C PHE A 289 -27.00 23.38 9.62
N LEU A 290 -25.75 23.72 9.25
CA LEU A 290 -25.20 25.08 9.43
C LEU A 290 -25.98 26.14 8.66
N ALA A 291 -26.35 25.85 7.41
CA ALA A 291 -27.16 26.79 6.60
C ALA A 291 -28.55 27.03 7.20
N SER A 292 -29.18 25.99 7.80
CA SER A 292 -30.46 26.09 8.48
C SER A 292 -30.37 26.95 9.77
N PHE A 293 -29.26 26.83 10.50
CA PHE A 293 -29.02 27.59 11.74
C PHE A 293 -28.87 29.10 11.47
N PHE A 294 -28.12 29.46 10.44
CA PHE A 294 -27.95 30.85 10.03
C PHE A 294 -29.24 31.46 9.44
N ARG A 295 -30.15 30.65 8.88
CA ARG A 295 -31.48 31.12 8.43
C ARG A 295 -32.43 31.47 9.59
N LYS A 296 -32.34 30.68 10.71
CA LYS A 296 -33.15 30.95 11.91
C LYS A 296 -32.70 32.16 12.73
N SER A 297 -31.43 32.54 12.67
CA SER A 297 -30.88 33.71 13.39
C SER A 297 -31.15 35.07 12.68
N ARG A 298 -31.75 35.04 11.50
CA ARG A 298 -32.09 36.27 10.75
C ARG A 298 -33.60 36.57 10.72
N ARG A 299 -34.38 35.90 11.54
CA ARG A 299 -35.78 36.22 11.86
C ARG A 299 -35.87 36.56 13.33
#